data_3ba7e66e9a5b2f2bb5b00a6c0af26c58
#
_entry.id   3ba7e66e9a5b2f2bb5b00a6c0af26c58
#
_cell.length_a   1.000
_cell.length_b   1.000
_cell.length_c   1.000
_cell.angle_alpha   90.00
_cell.angle_beta   90.00
_cell.angle_gamma   90.00
#
_symmetry.space_group_name_H-M   'P 1'
#
loop_
_entity.id
_entity.type
_entity.pdbx_description
1 polymer ?
#
loop_
_entity_poly.entity_id
_entity_poly.type
_entity_poly.pdbx_seq_one_letter_code
_entity_poly.pdbx_strand_id
1 'polypeptide(L)'
;SQGYIGVLIDDLVTKDNYEPYRMMTSRSEYRLLLRQDNADQRLTPVGYQVGLISKERYQKLQTKVRLIDEEKQRLEETMVGASPKIQAFLEGHESSTLKTAASLAEILRRPEMKYEYLKEIDEEYPDLPYEVTEQVEIDIKYDGYIKRQLKQVEQFKKLEEKRIPDDIDYDQINSLRIEAVQKLKLCKPISIGQASRISGVSPADISVLLVYLEQRKMQNHGE
;
A
#
# COMPACT_ATOMS: atom_id res chain seq x y z
N SER A 1 -7.22 -6.63 -0.12
CA SER A 1 -5.99 -5.83 -0.22
C SER A 1 -5.17 -6.09 -1.49
N GLN A 2 -5.51 -7.09 -2.33
CA GLN A 2 -4.74 -7.41 -3.54
C GLN A 2 -5.35 -6.88 -4.84
N GLY A 3 -6.62 -6.53 -4.87
CA GLY A 3 -7.29 -6.03 -6.05
C GLY A 3 -8.60 -5.29 -5.74
N TYR A 4 -9.04 -4.44 -6.67
CA TYR A 4 -10.29 -3.67 -6.52
C TYR A 4 -11.54 -4.54 -6.40
N ILE A 5 -11.54 -5.75 -6.96
CA ILE A 5 -12.67 -6.68 -6.80
C ILE A 5 -12.87 -7.08 -5.34
N GLY A 6 -11.79 -7.17 -4.56
CA GLY A 6 -11.88 -7.40 -3.11
C GLY A 6 -12.55 -6.23 -2.39
N VAL A 7 -12.23 -4.99 -2.78
CA VAL A 7 -12.88 -3.78 -2.24
C VAL A 7 -14.37 -3.76 -2.58
N LEU A 8 -14.73 -4.10 -3.82
CA LEU A 8 -16.13 -4.20 -4.26
C LEU A 8 -16.89 -5.20 -3.40
N ILE A 9 -16.37 -6.40 -3.22
CA ILE A 9 -17.04 -7.46 -2.45
C ILE A 9 -17.20 -7.03 -0.99
N ASP A 10 -16.14 -6.48 -0.38
CA ASP A 10 -16.17 -6.00 1.00
C ASP A 10 -17.23 -4.90 1.17
N ASP A 11 -17.27 -3.91 0.29
CA ASP A 11 -18.29 -2.85 0.33
C ASP A 11 -19.72 -3.40 0.20
N LEU A 12 -19.94 -4.37 -0.70
CA LEU A 12 -21.27 -4.94 -0.92
C LEU A 12 -21.77 -5.77 0.27
N VAL A 13 -20.87 -6.39 1.03
CA VAL A 13 -21.28 -7.26 2.17
C VAL A 13 -21.24 -6.55 3.52
N THR A 14 -20.54 -5.40 3.62
CA THR A 14 -20.36 -4.68 4.91
C THR A 14 -21.07 -3.34 4.98
N LYS A 15 -21.46 -2.75 3.85
CA LYS A 15 -22.07 -1.42 3.78
C LYS A 15 -23.47 -1.49 3.18
N ASP A 16 -24.38 -0.69 3.73
CA ASP A 16 -25.72 -0.50 3.12
C ASP A 16 -25.56 0.28 1.82
N ASN A 17 -25.84 -0.36 0.69
CA ASN A 17 -25.83 0.26 -0.63
C ASN A 17 -27.26 0.39 -1.16
N TYR A 18 -27.80 1.61 -1.14
CA TYR A 18 -29.16 1.92 -1.65
C TYR A 18 -29.16 2.31 -3.13
N GLU A 19 -27.99 2.52 -3.72
CA GLU A 19 -27.79 2.90 -5.13
C GLU A 19 -26.94 1.86 -5.84
N PRO A 20 -26.97 1.79 -7.19
CA PRO A 20 -26.06 0.93 -7.95
C PRO A 20 -24.61 1.23 -7.58
N TYR A 21 -23.86 0.18 -7.24
CA TYR A 21 -22.47 0.33 -6.83
C TYR A 21 -21.61 0.87 -7.99
N ARG A 22 -20.88 1.95 -7.74
CA ARG A 22 -19.92 2.51 -8.67
C ARG A 22 -18.51 2.25 -8.19
N MET A 23 -17.72 1.52 -8.98
CA MET A 23 -16.31 1.29 -8.71
C MET A 23 -15.52 2.58 -8.92
N MET A 24 -14.94 3.11 -7.86
CA MET A 24 -14.08 4.31 -7.89
C MET A 24 -12.82 4.05 -7.07
N THR A 25 -11.68 4.60 -7.53
CA THR A 25 -10.39 4.48 -6.81
C THR A 25 -10.43 5.13 -5.42
N SER A 26 -11.28 6.15 -5.23
CA SER A 26 -11.51 6.81 -3.95
C SER A 26 -12.11 5.89 -2.86
N ARG A 27 -12.75 4.79 -3.25
CA ARG A 27 -13.29 3.79 -2.31
C ARG A 27 -12.22 2.84 -1.77
N SER A 28 -11.07 2.77 -2.41
CA SER A 28 -9.96 1.92 -1.96
C SER A 28 -9.11 2.64 -0.93
N GLU A 29 -8.98 2.06 0.26
CA GLU A 29 -8.08 2.55 1.31
C GLU A 29 -6.61 2.47 0.91
N TYR A 30 -6.27 1.55 -0.01
CA TYR A 30 -4.89 1.26 -0.42
C TYR A 30 -4.61 1.62 -1.87
N ARG A 31 -5.16 2.75 -2.35
CA ARG A 31 -5.06 3.17 -3.76
C ARG A 31 -3.62 3.35 -4.27
N LEU A 32 -2.66 3.66 -3.40
CA LEU A 32 -1.24 3.76 -3.78
C LEU A 32 -0.58 2.40 -3.98
N LEU A 33 -1.14 1.33 -3.41
CA LEU A 33 -0.69 -0.03 -3.61
C LEU A 33 -1.43 -0.71 -4.76
N LEU A 34 -2.71 -0.36 -4.96
CA LEU A 34 -3.58 -0.95 -5.99
C LEU A 34 -3.60 -0.10 -7.26
N ARG A 35 -2.41 0.20 -7.80
CA ARG A 35 -2.27 0.98 -9.03
C ARG A 35 -2.40 0.07 -10.27
N GLN A 36 -2.67 0.69 -11.41
CA GLN A 36 -2.74 -0.01 -12.71
C GLN A 36 -1.34 -0.42 -13.17
N ASP A 37 -0.34 0.45 -13.00
CA ASP A 37 1.05 0.25 -13.42
C ASP A 37 1.71 -0.98 -12.77
N ASN A 38 1.34 -1.32 -11.53
CA ASN A 38 1.89 -2.46 -10.79
C ASN A 38 0.93 -3.67 -10.70
N ALA A 39 -0.15 -3.68 -11.47
CA ALA A 39 -1.15 -4.75 -11.40
C ALA A 39 -0.56 -6.12 -11.80
N ASP A 40 0.34 -6.14 -12.77
CA ASP A 40 1.06 -7.34 -13.20
C ASP A 40 1.94 -7.90 -12.07
N GLN A 41 2.66 -7.07 -11.34
CA GLN A 41 3.51 -7.48 -10.22
C GLN A 41 2.70 -8.10 -9.07
N ARG A 42 1.48 -7.61 -8.81
CA ARG A 42 0.61 -8.10 -7.73
C ARG A 42 -0.16 -9.37 -8.10
N LEU A 43 -0.67 -9.45 -9.34
CA LEU A 43 -1.66 -10.46 -9.73
C LEU A 43 -1.10 -11.59 -10.57
N THR A 44 -0.06 -11.36 -11.38
CA THR A 44 0.51 -12.42 -12.22
C THR A 44 1.08 -13.60 -11.43
N PRO A 45 1.76 -13.39 -10.26
CA PRO A 45 2.22 -14.53 -9.45
C PRO A 45 1.05 -15.39 -8.96
N VAL A 46 -0.04 -14.78 -8.52
CA VAL A 46 -1.25 -15.50 -8.09
C VAL A 46 -1.88 -16.23 -9.29
N GLY A 47 -2.01 -15.54 -10.44
CA GLY A 47 -2.54 -16.14 -11.66
C GLY A 47 -1.71 -17.34 -12.15
N TYR A 48 -0.40 -17.29 -11.97
CA TYR A 48 0.48 -18.42 -12.29
C TYR A 48 0.27 -19.61 -11.33
N GLN A 49 0.17 -19.35 -10.03
CA GLN A 49 -0.07 -20.38 -9.00
C GLN A 49 -1.39 -21.15 -9.24
N VAL A 50 -2.43 -20.47 -9.71
CA VAL A 50 -3.75 -21.09 -9.98
C VAL A 50 -3.87 -21.59 -11.44
N GLY A 51 -2.80 -21.55 -12.22
CA GLY A 51 -2.78 -22.10 -13.59
C GLY A 51 -3.39 -21.22 -14.69
N LEU A 52 -3.71 -19.94 -14.39
CA LEU A 52 -4.30 -19.01 -15.37
C LEU A 52 -3.26 -18.26 -16.22
N ILE A 53 -2.01 -18.25 -15.81
CA ILE A 53 -0.91 -17.54 -16.48
C ILE A 53 0.14 -18.55 -16.93
N SER A 54 0.61 -18.42 -18.19
CA SER A 54 1.66 -19.27 -18.74
C SER A 54 3.02 -19.01 -18.07
N LYS A 55 3.90 -20.02 -18.09
CA LYS A 55 5.27 -19.92 -17.58
C LYS A 55 6.05 -18.80 -18.25
N GLU A 56 5.90 -18.61 -19.55
CA GLU A 56 6.58 -17.55 -20.32
C GLU A 56 6.17 -16.16 -19.84
N ARG A 57 4.87 -15.94 -19.61
CA ARG A 57 4.36 -14.66 -19.10
C ARG A 57 4.86 -14.39 -17.68
N TYR A 58 4.92 -15.42 -16.85
CA TYR A 58 5.47 -15.30 -15.50
C TYR A 58 6.97 -14.98 -15.52
N GLN A 59 7.74 -15.62 -16.41
CA GLN A 59 9.18 -15.33 -16.59
C GLN A 59 9.43 -13.89 -17.06
N LYS A 60 8.60 -13.36 -17.98
CA LYS A 60 8.68 -11.95 -18.40
C LYS A 60 8.49 -11.01 -17.21
N LEU A 61 7.51 -11.29 -16.34
CA LEU A 61 7.33 -10.51 -15.13
C LEU A 61 8.54 -10.58 -14.21
N GLN A 62 9.08 -11.78 -13.99
CA GLN A 62 10.27 -11.94 -13.13
C GLN A 62 11.47 -11.13 -13.66
N THR A 63 11.67 -11.12 -14.99
CA THR A 63 12.71 -10.29 -15.61
C THR A 63 12.45 -8.80 -15.40
N LYS A 64 11.20 -8.33 -15.60
CA LYS A 64 10.81 -6.93 -15.35
C LYS A 64 11.09 -6.53 -13.92
N VAL A 65 10.66 -7.31 -12.93
CA VAL A 65 10.85 -7.03 -11.51
C VAL A 65 12.35 -6.96 -11.17
N ARG A 66 13.13 -7.91 -11.64
CA ARG A 66 14.60 -7.91 -11.44
C ARG A 66 15.24 -6.64 -11.99
N LEU A 67 14.91 -6.23 -13.22
CA LEU A 67 15.44 -5.01 -13.83
C LEU A 67 15.04 -3.75 -13.05
N ILE A 68 13.82 -3.70 -12.53
CA ILE A 68 13.36 -2.60 -11.68
C ILE A 68 14.19 -2.51 -10.40
N ASP A 69 14.41 -3.63 -9.72
CA ASP A 69 15.14 -3.66 -8.46
C ASP A 69 16.63 -3.34 -8.66
N GLU A 70 17.26 -3.90 -9.71
CA GLU A 70 18.66 -3.61 -10.08
C GLU A 70 18.84 -2.13 -10.39
N GLU A 71 17.94 -1.53 -11.15
CA GLU A 71 18.03 -0.11 -11.53
C GLU A 71 17.77 0.82 -10.33
N LYS A 72 16.81 0.51 -9.48
CA LYS A 72 16.60 1.28 -8.23
C LYS A 72 17.84 1.26 -7.36
N GLN A 73 18.47 0.11 -7.19
CA GLN A 73 19.71 -0.01 -6.43
C GLN A 73 20.84 0.80 -7.09
N ARG A 74 21.02 0.69 -8.41
CA ARG A 74 22.03 1.44 -9.15
C ARG A 74 21.86 2.96 -8.94
N LEU A 75 20.64 3.47 -9.06
CA LEU A 75 20.34 4.90 -8.87
C LEU A 75 20.60 5.38 -7.44
N GLU A 76 20.38 4.54 -6.43
CA GLU A 76 20.72 4.86 -5.03
C GLU A 76 22.23 4.89 -4.78
N GLU A 77 23.01 4.05 -5.45
CA GLU A 77 24.45 3.91 -5.29
C GLU A 77 25.25 4.92 -6.16
N THR A 78 24.67 5.36 -7.30
CA THR A 78 25.35 6.28 -8.22
C THR A 78 25.30 7.71 -7.70
N MET A 79 26.44 8.23 -7.26
CA MET A 79 26.56 9.57 -6.70
C MET A 79 27.04 10.59 -7.75
N VAL A 80 26.38 11.73 -7.79
CA VAL A 80 26.80 12.88 -8.61
C VAL A 80 27.20 14.07 -7.73
N GLY A 81 28.33 14.68 -8.06
CA GLY A 81 28.83 15.85 -7.34
C GLY A 81 28.17 17.15 -7.82
N ALA A 82 28.30 18.21 -7.01
CA ALA A 82 27.80 19.56 -7.33
C ALA A 82 28.68 20.28 -8.39
N SER A 83 28.96 19.61 -9.52
CA SER A 83 29.77 20.18 -10.62
C SER A 83 28.95 21.23 -11.42
N PRO A 84 29.64 22.15 -12.16
CA PRO A 84 28.94 23.12 -13.01
C PRO A 84 27.97 22.46 -14.00
N LYS A 85 28.30 21.29 -14.56
CA LYS A 85 27.44 20.51 -15.46
C LYS A 85 26.15 20.12 -14.74
N ILE A 86 26.23 19.58 -13.54
CA ILE A 86 25.07 19.15 -12.75
C ILE A 86 24.22 20.35 -12.33
N GLN A 87 24.84 21.47 -11.95
CA GLN A 87 24.09 22.69 -11.60
C GLN A 87 23.31 23.22 -12.79
N ALA A 88 23.94 23.33 -13.97
CA ALA A 88 23.27 23.78 -15.20
C ALA A 88 22.12 22.84 -15.61
N PHE A 89 22.31 21.53 -15.47
CA PHE A 89 21.24 20.54 -15.69
C PHE A 89 20.05 20.79 -14.76
N LEU A 90 20.29 20.94 -13.46
CA LEU A 90 19.22 21.17 -12.48
C LEU A 90 18.48 22.48 -12.71
N GLU A 91 19.22 23.58 -13.01
CA GLU A 91 18.65 24.88 -13.35
C GLU A 91 17.81 24.80 -14.65
N GLY A 92 18.30 24.06 -15.65
CA GLY A 92 17.56 23.84 -16.92
C GLY A 92 16.23 23.12 -16.75
N HIS A 93 16.10 22.33 -15.68
CA HIS A 93 14.85 21.64 -15.29
C HIS A 93 14.10 22.33 -14.13
N GLU A 94 14.36 23.60 -13.87
CA GLU A 94 13.72 24.40 -12.80
C GLU A 94 13.86 23.78 -11.40
N SER A 95 14.94 23.00 -11.18
CA SER A 95 15.20 22.30 -9.93
C SER A 95 16.26 23.03 -9.11
N SER A 96 16.18 22.88 -7.79
CA SER A 96 17.16 23.47 -6.88
C SER A 96 18.56 22.86 -7.04
N THR A 97 19.58 23.70 -7.00
CA THR A 97 20.99 23.31 -7.10
C THR A 97 21.43 22.42 -5.93
N LEU A 98 22.47 21.60 -6.15
CA LEU A 98 23.06 20.79 -5.12
C LEU A 98 24.08 21.57 -4.29
N LYS A 99 24.06 21.40 -2.97
CA LYS A 99 25.09 21.92 -2.07
C LYS A 99 26.18 20.86 -1.79
N THR A 100 25.80 19.59 -1.85
CA THR A 100 26.67 18.42 -1.62
C THR A 100 26.38 17.38 -2.70
N ALA A 101 27.19 16.34 -2.79
CA ALA A 101 26.89 15.19 -3.65
C ALA A 101 25.55 14.56 -3.26
N ALA A 102 24.81 14.11 -4.26
CA ALA A 102 23.53 13.43 -4.11
C ALA A 102 23.48 12.18 -4.99
N SER A 103 22.68 11.19 -4.64
CA SER A 103 22.45 10.04 -5.52
C SER A 103 21.52 10.41 -6.68
N LEU A 104 21.60 9.66 -7.78
CA LEU A 104 20.66 9.84 -8.89
C LEU A 104 19.20 9.61 -8.42
N ALA A 105 18.99 8.71 -7.48
CA ALA A 105 17.69 8.48 -6.87
C ALA A 105 17.20 9.71 -6.09
N GLU A 106 18.07 10.42 -5.35
CA GLU A 106 17.69 11.66 -4.66
C GLU A 106 17.30 12.77 -5.63
N ILE A 107 17.97 12.85 -6.78
CA ILE A 107 17.60 13.78 -7.85
C ILE A 107 16.24 13.39 -8.45
N LEU A 108 16.05 12.13 -8.77
CA LEU A 108 14.80 11.62 -9.36
C LEU A 108 13.58 11.76 -8.43
N ARG A 109 13.77 11.77 -7.09
CA ARG A 109 12.69 12.02 -6.12
C ARG A 109 12.04 13.40 -6.24
N ARG A 110 12.72 14.36 -6.88
CA ARG A 110 12.18 15.70 -7.06
C ARG A 110 11.01 15.69 -8.04
N PRO A 111 9.91 16.41 -7.77
CA PRO A 111 8.69 16.35 -8.61
C PRO A 111 8.93 16.70 -10.09
N GLU A 112 9.79 17.67 -10.35
CA GLU A 112 10.13 18.17 -11.67
C GLU A 112 11.03 17.22 -12.47
N MET A 113 11.76 16.30 -11.82
CA MET A 113 12.66 15.38 -12.48
C MET A 113 11.91 14.18 -13.07
N LYS A 114 12.39 13.69 -14.22
CA LYS A 114 11.94 12.45 -14.85
C LYS A 114 13.13 11.52 -15.04
N TYR A 115 12.85 10.21 -15.12
CA TYR A 115 13.88 9.21 -15.34
C TYR A 115 14.65 9.49 -16.65
N GLU A 116 13.96 9.84 -17.74
CA GLU A 116 14.56 10.13 -19.04
C GLU A 116 15.57 11.29 -19.03
N TYR A 117 15.42 12.26 -18.10
CA TYR A 117 16.33 13.40 -17.97
C TYR A 117 17.70 12.97 -17.40
N LEU A 118 17.75 11.91 -16.63
CA LEU A 118 19.00 11.41 -16.03
C LEU A 118 20.04 11.06 -17.10
N LYS A 119 19.63 10.78 -18.33
CA LYS A 119 20.51 10.51 -19.47
C LYS A 119 21.54 11.64 -19.70
N GLU A 120 21.23 12.87 -19.32
CA GLU A 120 22.13 14.01 -19.51
C GLU A 120 23.29 14.03 -18.51
N ILE A 121 23.12 13.40 -17.35
CA ILE A 121 24.07 13.45 -16.23
C ILE A 121 24.60 12.06 -15.81
N ASP A 122 23.98 11.00 -16.27
CA ASP A 122 24.34 9.61 -15.98
C ASP A 122 25.15 9.03 -17.15
N GLU A 123 26.46 8.81 -16.93
CA GLU A 123 27.35 8.27 -17.95
C GLU A 123 27.10 6.79 -18.24
N GLU A 124 26.50 6.08 -17.29
CA GLU A 124 26.16 4.65 -17.38
C GLU A 124 24.65 4.43 -17.60
N TYR A 125 23.94 5.44 -18.16
CA TYR A 125 22.51 5.36 -18.39
C TYR A 125 22.13 4.12 -19.20
N PRO A 126 21.31 3.18 -18.64
CA PRO A 126 21.03 1.91 -19.27
C PRO A 126 19.91 2.03 -20.32
N ASP A 127 19.98 1.17 -21.34
CA ASP A 127 18.88 0.98 -22.30
C ASP A 127 17.85 -0.01 -21.73
N LEU A 128 16.89 0.49 -20.97
CA LEU A 128 15.85 -0.30 -20.33
C LEU A 128 14.48 -0.09 -21.02
N PRO A 129 13.62 -1.12 -21.03
CA PRO A 129 12.24 -0.98 -21.50
C PRO A 129 11.49 0.12 -20.77
N TYR A 130 10.62 0.86 -21.47
CA TYR A 130 9.82 1.95 -20.88
C TYR A 130 9.02 1.53 -19.64
N GLU A 131 8.43 0.33 -19.67
CA GLU A 131 7.68 -0.24 -18.54
C GLU A 131 8.52 -0.49 -17.28
N VAL A 132 9.85 -0.59 -17.42
CA VAL A 132 10.79 -0.68 -16.30
C VAL A 132 11.12 0.71 -15.79
N THR A 133 11.50 1.64 -16.67
CA THR A 133 11.91 3.00 -16.30
C THR A 133 10.77 3.80 -15.69
N GLU A 134 9.54 3.65 -16.22
CA GLU A 134 8.32 4.23 -15.65
C GLU A 134 8.09 3.72 -14.22
N GLN A 135 8.21 2.40 -14.01
CA GLN A 135 8.00 1.82 -12.67
C GLN A 135 9.09 2.25 -11.69
N VAL A 136 10.35 2.34 -12.12
CA VAL A 136 11.48 2.85 -11.32
C VAL A 136 11.20 4.30 -10.86
N GLU A 137 10.78 5.17 -11.78
CA GLU A 137 10.42 6.54 -11.46
C GLU A 137 9.30 6.61 -10.43
N ILE A 138 8.21 5.88 -10.65
CA ILE A 138 7.07 5.84 -9.74
C ILE A 138 7.50 5.33 -8.36
N ASP A 139 8.23 4.22 -8.29
CA ASP A 139 8.64 3.61 -7.04
C ASP A 139 9.54 4.55 -6.22
N ILE A 140 10.51 5.22 -6.86
CA ILE A 140 11.44 6.16 -6.20
C ILE A 140 10.67 7.40 -5.69
N LYS A 141 9.80 7.99 -6.50
CA LYS A 141 9.04 9.19 -6.13
C LYS A 141 8.03 8.93 -5.03
N TYR A 142 7.38 7.78 -5.04
CA TYR A 142 6.33 7.43 -4.09
C TYR A 142 6.81 6.55 -2.92
N ASP A 143 8.09 6.23 -2.82
CA ASP A 143 8.67 5.33 -1.81
C ASP A 143 8.17 5.63 -0.39
N GLY A 144 8.28 6.88 0.05
CA GLY A 144 7.84 7.29 1.40
C GLY A 144 6.34 7.11 1.64
N TYR A 145 5.52 7.35 0.63
CA TYR A 145 4.06 7.16 0.71
C TYR A 145 3.70 5.67 0.69
N ILE A 146 4.35 4.89 -0.17
CA ILE A 146 4.16 3.43 -0.27
C ILE A 146 4.54 2.75 1.04
N LYS A 147 5.71 3.07 1.62
CA LYS A 147 6.16 2.54 2.92
C LYS A 147 5.18 2.86 4.05
N ARG A 148 4.62 4.07 4.08
CA ARG A 148 3.60 4.46 5.07
C ARG A 148 2.33 3.63 4.90
N GLN A 149 1.86 3.46 3.67
CA GLN A 149 0.66 2.69 3.40
C GLN A 149 0.86 1.19 3.69
N LEU A 150 2.03 0.62 3.39
CA LEU A 150 2.35 -0.76 3.75
C LEU A 150 2.29 -1.00 5.26
N LYS A 151 2.80 -0.06 6.08
CA LYS A 151 2.65 -0.13 7.55
C LYS A 151 1.18 -0.13 7.99
N GLN A 152 0.34 0.68 7.34
CA GLN A 152 -1.10 0.68 7.62
C GLN A 152 -1.75 -0.67 7.26
N VAL A 153 -1.40 -1.23 6.10
CA VAL A 153 -1.89 -2.57 5.69
C VAL A 153 -1.47 -3.65 6.70
N GLU A 154 -0.22 -3.60 7.16
CA GLU A 154 0.27 -4.56 8.15
C GLU A 154 -0.48 -4.46 9.49
N GLN A 155 -0.70 -3.24 9.98
CA GLN A 155 -1.50 -3.00 11.17
C GLN A 155 -2.93 -3.51 10.99
N PHE A 156 -3.53 -3.25 9.82
CA PHE A 156 -4.87 -3.70 9.51
C PHE A 156 -4.97 -5.24 9.44
N LYS A 157 -4.01 -5.91 8.83
CA LYS A 157 -3.95 -7.39 8.84
C LYS A 157 -3.92 -7.96 10.25
N LYS A 158 -3.15 -7.34 11.15
CA LYS A 158 -3.14 -7.74 12.58
C LYS A 158 -4.51 -7.60 13.25
N LEU A 159 -5.29 -6.59 12.87
CA LEU A 159 -6.67 -6.43 13.37
C LEU A 159 -7.62 -7.47 12.75
N GLU A 160 -7.43 -7.83 11.48
CA GLU A 160 -8.21 -8.90 10.83
C GLU A 160 -7.95 -10.28 11.45
N GLU A 161 -6.74 -10.55 11.89
CA GLU A 161 -6.37 -11.79 12.57
C GLU A 161 -6.91 -11.88 14.01
N LYS A 162 -7.24 -10.71 14.62
CA LYS A 162 -7.81 -10.64 15.96
C LYS A 162 -9.29 -11.02 15.91
N ARG A 163 -9.59 -12.28 16.19
CA ARG A 163 -10.96 -12.82 16.22
C ARG A 163 -11.76 -12.26 17.39
N ILE A 164 -13.03 -12.03 17.14
CA ILE A 164 -14.04 -11.75 18.15
C ILE A 164 -14.73 -13.08 18.47
N PRO A 165 -14.77 -13.51 19.75
CA PRO A 165 -15.46 -14.72 20.13
C PRO A 165 -16.95 -14.67 19.82
N ASP A 166 -17.54 -15.79 19.39
CA ASP A 166 -18.96 -15.87 19.02
C ASP A 166 -19.90 -15.62 20.23
N ASP A 167 -19.40 -15.87 21.43
CA ASP A 167 -20.12 -15.73 22.71
C ASP A 167 -19.93 -14.34 23.36
N ILE A 168 -19.43 -13.33 22.62
CA ILE A 168 -19.23 -11.99 23.14
C ILE A 168 -20.59 -11.31 23.43
N ASP A 169 -20.74 -10.78 24.63
CA ASP A 169 -21.88 -9.94 24.99
C ASP A 169 -21.47 -8.46 24.98
N TYR A 170 -21.87 -7.77 23.93
CA TYR A 170 -21.55 -6.35 23.75
C TYR A 170 -22.24 -5.44 24.77
N ASP A 171 -23.31 -5.88 25.44
CA ASP A 171 -23.99 -5.08 26.49
C ASP A 171 -23.18 -4.99 27.77
N GLN A 172 -22.33 -5.96 28.03
CA GLN A 172 -21.44 -5.97 29.19
C GLN A 172 -20.20 -5.09 29.04
N ILE A 173 -19.98 -4.51 27.84
CA ILE A 173 -18.84 -3.66 27.58
C ILE A 173 -19.21 -2.20 27.84
N ASN A 174 -19.08 -1.78 29.10
CA ASN A 174 -19.57 -0.49 29.63
C ASN A 174 -19.11 0.78 28.88
N SER A 175 -18.04 0.72 28.11
CA SER A 175 -17.46 1.89 27.41
C SER A 175 -17.77 1.94 25.92
N LEU A 176 -18.58 1.02 25.40
CA LEU A 176 -19.08 1.07 24.03
C LEU A 176 -20.26 2.03 23.91
N ARG A 177 -20.30 2.77 22.81
CA ARG A 177 -21.45 3.61 22.49
C ARG A 177 -22.66 2.75 22.11
N ILE A 178 -23.86 3.21 22.46
CA ILE A 178 -25.10 2.49 22.16
C ILE A 178 -25.25 2.13 20.68
N GLU A 179 -24.92 3.08 19.79
CA GLU A 179 -24.92 2.84 18.33
C GLU A 179 -23.97 1.71 17.92
N ALA A 180 -22.75 1.73 18.47
CA ALA A 180 -21.75 0.70 18.19
C ALA A 180 -22.25 -0.69 18.67
N VAL A 181 -22.82 -0.78 19.88
CA VAL A 181 -23.41 -2.02 20.39
C VAL A 181 -24.49 -2.56 19.47
N GLN A 182 -25.43 -1.69 19.02
CA GLN A 182 -26.50 -2.09 18.10
C GLN A 182 -25.97 -2.62 16.78
N LYS A 183 -24.98 -1.91 16.18
CA LYS A 183 -24.37 -2.29 14.91
C LYS A 183 -23.56 -3.58 15.01
N LEU A 184 -22.78 -3.74 16.07
CA LEU A 184 -22.00 -4.96 16.32
C LEU A 184 -22.88 -6.19 16.52
N LYS A 185 -24.01 -6.05 17.25
CA LYS A 185 -24.99 -7.12 17.44
C LYS A 185 -25.67 -7.51 16.12
N LEU A 186 -25.98 -6.54 15.27
CA LEU A 186 -26.62 -6.77 13.98
C LEU A 186 -25.67 -7.46 13.00
N CYS A 187 -24.45 -6.96 12.85
CA CYS A 187 -23.48 -7.43 11.85
C CYS A 187 -22.70 -8.67 12.30
N LYS A 188 -22.57 -8.91 13.62
CA LYS A 188 -21.83 -10.03 14.22
C LYS A 188 -20.46 -10.24 13.58
N PRO A 189 -19.56 -9.22 13.64
CA PRO A 189 -18.26 -9.30 13.01
C PRO A 189 -17.42 -10.42 13.63
N ILE A 190 -16.68 -11.17 12.80
CA ILE A 190 -15.82 -12.28 13.23
C ILE A 190 -14.42 -11.83 13.64
N SER A 191 -14.05 -10.57 13.30
CA SER A 191 -12.74 -9.99 13.63
C SER A 191 -12.85 -8.52 13.99
N ILE A 192 -11.83 -8.01 14.68
CA ILE A 192 -11.70 -6.57 14.99
C ILE A 192 -11.58 -5.74 13.71
N GLY A 193 -10.88 -6.26 12.68
CA GLY A 193 -10.80 -5.60 11.38
C GLY A 193 -12.16 -5.46 10.73
N GLN A 194 -12.98 -6.50 10.74
CA GLN A 194 -14.36 -6.42 10.23
C GLN A 194 -15.20 -5.44 11.05
N ALA A 195 -15.10 -5.48 12.38
CA ALA A 195 -15.81 -4.54 13.25
C ALA A 195 -15.48 -3.07 12.93
N SER A 196 -14.21 -2.77 12.62
CA SER A 196 -13.74 -1.41 12.31
C SER A 196 -14.31 -0.81 11.02
N ARG A 197 -14.81 -1.64 10.11
CA ARG A 197 -15.42 -1.23 8.83
C ARG A 197 -16.91 -1.01 8.92
N ILE A 198 -17.55 -1.38 10.03
CA ILE A 198 -19.00 -1.22 10.21
C ILE A 198 -19.33 0.27 10.41
N SER A 199 -20.25 0.77 9.60
CA SER A 199 -20.74 2.15 9.74
C SER A 199 -21.40 2.34 11.12
N GLY A 200 -20.99 3.38 11.86
CA GLY A 200 -21.45 3.62 13.23
C GLY A 200 -20.49 3.11 14.32
N VAL A 201 -19.48 2.29 13.95
CA VAL A 201 -18.41 1.89 14.87
C VAL A 201 -17.19 2.81 14.68
N SER A 202 -16.77 3.50 15.73
CA SER A 202 -15.65 4.44 15.70
C SER A 202 -14.31 3.79 16.09
N PRO A 203 -13.17 4.43 15.79
CA PRO A 203 -11.87 3.98 16.28
C PRO A 203 -11.80 3.87 17.82
N ALA A 204 -12.54 4.71 18.56
CA ALA A 204 -12.63 4.64 20.02
C ALA A 204 -13.33 3.33 20.46
N ASP A 205 -14.44 2.96 19.80
CA ASP A 205 -15.15 1.71 20.08
C ASP A 205 -14.25 0.48 19.81
N ILE A 206 -13.45 0.53 18.75
CA ILE A 206 -12.46 -0.52 18.43
C ILE A 206 -11.40 -0.63 19.52
N SER A 207 -10.92 0.49 20.05
CA SER A 207 -9.95 0.49 21.14
C SER A 207 -10.54 -0.14 22.41
N VAL A 208 -11.80 0.15 22.73
CA VAL A 208 -12.53 -0.47 23.85
C VAL A 208 -12.66 -1.97 23.67
N LEU A 209 -13.06 -2.43 22.46
CA LEU A 209 -13.13 -3.85 22.15
C LEU A 209 -11.79 -4.56 22.30
N LEU A 210 -10.71 -3.94 21.84
CA LEU A 210 -9.36 -4.50 21.97
C LEU A 210 -8.96 -4.70 23.44
N VAL A 211 -9.18 -3.69 24.28
CA VAL A 211 -8.90 -3.77 25.73
C VAL A 211 -9.74 -4.86 26.39
N TYR A 212 -11.03 -4.92 26.09
CA TYR A 212 -11.93 -5.95 26.61
C TYR A 212 -11.48 -7.36 26.25
N LEU A 213 -11.12 -7.60 24.98
CA LEU A 213 -10.65 -8.91 24.52
C LEU A 213 -9.31 -9.31 25.16
N GLU A 214 -8.40 -8.37 25.40
CA GLU A 214 -7.16 -8.66 26.12
C GLU A 214 -7.42 -9.00 27.59
N GLN A 215 -8.30 -8.27 28.28
CA GLN A 215 -8.68 -8.58 29.66
C GLN A 215 -9.32 -9.97 29.77
N ARG A 216 -10.23 -10.31 28.86
CA ARG A 216 -10.88 -11.62 28.81
C ARG A 216 -9.87 -12.76 28.59
N LYS A 217 -8.85 -12.53 27.74
CA LYS A 217 -7.78 -13.51 27.55
C LYS A 217 -6.98 -13.76 28.82
N MET A 218 -6.64 -12.69 29.55
CA MET A 218 -5.89 -12.81 30.82
C MET A 218 -6.67 -13.58 31.88
N GLN A 219 -7.98 -13.38 31.94
CA GLN A 219 -8.86 -14.13 32.86
C GLN A 219 -8.90 -15.63 32.53
N ASN A 220 -8.98 -15.97 31.23
CA ASN A 220 -9.04 -17.37 30.80
C ASN A 220 -7.68 -18.11 30.85
N HIS A 221 -6.56 -17.43 31.01
CA HIS A 221 -5.22 -18.03 31.16
C HIS A 221 -4.73 -18.04 32.61
N GLY A 222 -5.50 -17.53 33.55
CA GLY A 222 -5.21 -17.50 34.99
C GLY A 222 -5.91 -18.61 35.78
N GLU A 223 -6.70 -19.45 35.13
CA GLU A 223 -7.22 -20.72 35.61
C GLU A 223 -6.41 -21.91 35.01
#